data_ad9d932e4fe226dadae79de0fbebc247
#
_entry.id   ad9d932e4fe226dadae79de0fbebc247
#
_cell.length_a   1.000
_cell.length_b   1.000
_cell.length_c   1.000
_cell.angle_alpha   90.00
_cell.angle_beta   90.00
_cell.angle_gamma   90.00
#
_symmetry.space_group_name_H-M   'P 1'
#
loop_
_entity.id
_entity.type
_entity.pdbx_description
1 polymer ?
#
loop_
_entity_poly.entity_id
_entity_poly.type
_entity_poly.pdbx_seq_one_letter_code
_entity_poly.pdbx_strand_id
1 'polypeptide(L)'
;MKKLLVVFVALFLVTWTVLGLSSSANSSFAPAITQSFASKAIRLGDTWKIYMKASDPSGRMKYIYAEIQQPGGLAYPISMTRIKPENRKELSGYIYLNTITAEKSMEFLTLKLVVYVGDGVGNFSEPAIFPLVLSEGAVQSSPPAGVFKENDLGPVMIRLKPVGDGGSTIPSTGTR
;
A
#
# COMPACT_ATOMS: atom_id res chain seq x y z
N MET A 1 -50.91 -39.53 -2.19
CA MET A 1 -49.45 -39.48 -2.33
C MET A 1 -48.95 -38.21 -3.05
N LYS A 2 -49.62 -37.69 -4.12
CA LYS A 2 -49.16 -36.47 -4.84
C LYS A 2 -49.21 -35.18 -3.99
N LYS A 3 -50.16 -35.04 -3.05
CA LYS A 3 -50.29 -33.85 -2.21
C LYS A 3 -49.21 -33.76 -1.12
N LEU A 4 -48.68 -34.87 -0.63
CA LEU A 4 -47.61 -34.92 0.37
C LEU A 4 -46.24 -34.50 -0.22
N LEU A 5 -46.00 -34.81 -1.50
CA LEU A 5 -44.77 -34.47 -2.19
C LEU A 5 -44.63 -32.95 -2.43
N VAL A 6 -45.75 -32.27 -2.70
CA VAL A 6 -45.77 -30.81 -2.94
C VAL A 6 -45.46 -30.03 -1.65
N VAL A 7 -45.93 -30.52 -0.50
CA VAL A 7 -45.63 -29.89 0.79
C VAL A 7 -44.13 -30.00 1.17
N PHE A 8 -43.52 -31.15 0.87
CA PHE A 8 -42.05 -31.32 1.11
C PHE A 8 -41.18 -30.45 0.20
N VAL A 9 -41.56 -30.30 -1.06
CA VAL A 9 -40.81 -29.42 -1.99
C VAL A 9 -40.98 -27.96 -1.63
N ALA A 10 -42.13 -27.53 -1.17
CA ALA A 10 -42.34 -26.15 -0.69
C ALA A 10 -41.59 -25.85 0.59
N LEU A 11 -41.46 -26.82 1.51
CA LEU A 11 -40.68 -26.66 2.76
C LEU A 11 -39.17 -26.59 2.51
N PHE A 12 -38.66 -27.29 1.47
CA PHE A 12 -37.25 -27.29 1.13
C PHE A 12 -36.81 -26.01 0.41
N LEU A 13 -37.72 -25.32 -0.30
CA LEU A 13 -37.45 -24.06 -0.99
C LEU A 13 -37.40 -22.86 0.00
N VAL A 14 -38.08 -22.95 1.14
CA VAL A 14 -38.07 -21.86 2.14
C VAL A 14 -36.80 -21.87 3.02
N THR A 15 -36.12 -23.01 3.14
CA THR A 15 -34.88 -23.11 3.96
C THR A 15 -33.62 -22.63 3.24
N TRP A 16 -33.63 -22.39 1.94
CA TRP A 16 -32.45 -21.93 1.18
C TRP A 16 -32.31 -20.41 1.08
N THR A 17 -33.27 -19.62 1.54
CA THR A 17 -33.24 -18.16 1.44
C THR A 17 -32.65 -17.46 2.68
N VAL A 18 -32.22 -18.17 3.72
CA VAL A 18 -31.70 -17.57 4.97
C VAL A 18 -30.18 -17.66 5.12
N LEU A 19 -29.45 -18.33 4.21
CA LEU A 19 -27.99 -18.48 4.30
C LEU A 19 -27.20 -17.54 3.35
N GLY A 20 -27.63 -16.31 3.20
CA GLY A 20 -26.98 -15.38 2.23
C GLY A 20 -26.68 -13.98 2.74
N LEU A 21 -26.78 -13.71 4.04
CA LEU A 21 -26.44 -12.40 4.63
C LEU A 21 -25.36 -12.53 5.69
N SER A 22 -24.20 -13.08 5.29
CA SER A 22 -22.96 -12.73 5.97
C SER A 22 -22.61 -11.32 5.53
N SER A 23 -23.31 -10.34 6.10
CA SER A 23 -22.85 -8.96 6.09
C SER A 23 -21.53 -8.97 6.86
N SER A 24 -20.40 -8.95 6.14
CA SER A 24 -19.14 -8.50 6.70
C SER A 24 -19.44 -7.12 7.25
N ALA A 25 -19.67 -7.04 8.55
CA ALA A 25 -19.61 -5.79 9.29
C ALA A 25 -18.16 -5.34 9.20
N ASN A 26 -17.81 -4.69 8.07
CA ASN A 26 -16.62 -3.88 7.99
C ASN A 26 -16.72 -2.90 9.12
N SER A 27 -15.85 -3.03 10.10
CA SER A 27 -15.77 -2.11 11.22
C SER A 27 -15.69 -0.69 10.63
N SER A 28 -16.76 0.08 10.77
CA SER A 28 -16.93 1.44 10.22
C SER A 28 -15.94 2.46 10.82
N PHE A 29 -14.89 1.99 11.46
CA PHE A 29 -13.91 2.78 12.21
C PHE A 29 -12.49 2.72 11.65
N ALA A 30 -12.21 1.89 10.66
CA ALA A 30 -10.90 1.83 10.03
C ALA A 30 -10.80 2.82 8.85
N PRO A 31 -9.63 3.47 8.65
CA PRO A 31 -9.37 4.23 7.44
C PRO A 31 -9.51 3.36 6.20
N ALA A 32 -9.83 3.98 5.06
CA ALA A 32 -9.90 3.28 3.78
C ALA A 32 -9.13 4.04 2.69
N ILE A 33 -8.25 3.36 1.96
CA ILE A 33 -7.68 3.88 0.71
C ILE A 33 -8.72 3.64 -0.38
N THR A 34 -9.28 4.72 -0.93
CA THR A 34 -10.39 4.66 -1.89
C THR A 34 -9.91 4.64 -3.34
N GLN A 35 -8.79 5.30 -3.62
CA GLN A 35 -8.17 5.34 -4.94
C GLN A 35 -6.65 5.45 -4.78
N SER A 36 -5.91 4.83 -5.70
CA SER A 36 -4.47 4.94 -5.73
C SER A 36 -3.91 4.78 -7.14
N PHE A 37 -2.75 5.38 -7.39
CA PHE A 37 -2.05 5.29 -8.66
C PHE A 37 -0.54 5.50 -8.44
N ALA A 38 0.28 4.71 -9.12
CA ALA A 38 1.71 4.97 -9.28
C ALA A 38 2.21 4.43 -10.62
N SER A 39 3.24 5.06 -11.18
CA SER A 39 3.92 4.50 -12.35
C SER A 39 4.57 3.16 -12.00
N LYS A 40 4.46 2.17 -12.88
CA LYS A 40 5.09 0.84 -12.67
C LYS A 40 6.59 0.83 -12.96
N ALA A 41 7.08 1.85 -13.66
CA ALA A 41 8.48 2.00 -13.99
C ALA A 41 8.87 3.47 -13.93
N ILE A 42 10.10 3.75 -13.48
CA ILE A 42 10.71 5.09 -13.47
C ILE A 42 12.20 4.96 -13.81
N ARG A 43 12.81 6.07 -14.16
CA ARG A 43 14.27 6.14 -14.33
C ARG A 43 14.97 6.05 -12.98
N LEU A 44 16.11 5.39 -12.97
CA LEU A 44 17.01 5.36 -11.83
C LEU A 44 17.40 6.80 -11.43
N GLY A 45 17.28 7.14 -10.16
CA GLY A 45 17.55 8.48 -9.63
C GLY A 45 16.36 9.44 -9.64
N ASP A 46 15.26 9.11 -10.33
CA ASP A 46 14.05 9.92 -10.33
C ASP A 46 13.30 9.82 -9.00
N THR A 47 12.43 10.78 -8.74
CA THR A 47 11.49 10.74 -7.63
C THR A 47 10.19 10.05 -8.06
N TRP A 48 9.87 8.94 -7.44
CA TRP A 48 8.63 8.20 -7.68
C TRP A 48 7.48 8.79 -6.90
N LYS A 49 6.43 9.25 -7.58
CA LYS A 49 5.19 9.73 -6.97
C LYS A 49 4.16 8.61 -6.88
N ILE A 50 3.60 8.43 -5.70
CA ILE A 50 2.54 7.47 -5.40
C ILE A 50 1.32 8.27 -4.97
N TYR A 51 0.34 8.40 -5.87
CA TYR A 51 -0.90 9.12 -5.62
C TYR A 51 -1.88 8.26 -4.86
N MET A 52 -2.60 8.89 -3.93
CA MET A 52 -3.61 8.20 -3.15
C MET A 52 -4.72 9.12 -2.68
N LYS A 53 -5.92 8.54 -2.55
CA LYS A 53 -7.03 9.08 -1.78
C LYS A 53 -7.36 8.14 -0.64
N ALA A 54 -7.60 8.68 0.51
CA ALA A 54 -8.06 7.91 1.65
C ALA A 54 -9.12 8.68 2.42
N SER A 55 -10.00 7.97 3.11
CA SER A 55 -11.04 8.54 3.94
C SER A 55 -11.17 7.79 5.26
N ASP A 56 -11.53 8.54 6.29
CA ASP A 56 -11.95 8.05 7.59
C ASP A 56 -13.06 8.98 8.11
N PRO A 57 -14.32 8.55 8.10
CA PRO A 57 -15.43 9.37 8.58
C PRO A 57 -15.24 9.89 10.02
N SER A 58 -14.47 9.14 10.84
CA SER A 58 -14.15 9.55 12.22
C SER A 58 -13.07 10.63 12.30
N GLY A 59 -12.35 10.92 11.20
CA GLY A 59 -11.31 11.94 11.14
C GLY A 59 -10.05 11.61 11.94
N ARG A 60 -9.74 10.33 12.14
CA ARG A 60 -8.64 9.87 12.98
C ARG A 60 -7.40 9.40 12.23
N MET A 61 -7.39 9.46 10.88
CA MET A 61 -6.19 9.14 10.10
C MET A 61 -4.98 9.90 10.66
N LYS A 62 -3.89 9.20 10.96
CA LYS A 62 -2.74 9.79 11.63
C LYS A 62 -1.43 9.61 10.88
N TYR A 63 -1.25 8.44 10.28
CA TYR A 63 -0.02 8.09 9.57
C TYR A 63 -0.32 7.36 8.26
N ILE A 64 0.52 7.61 7.26
CA ILE A 64 0.71 6.76 6.09
C ILE A 64 1.93 5.90 6.38
N TYR A 65 1.78 4.60 6.28
CA TYR A 65 2.84 3.62 6.43
C TYR A 65 3.23 3.11 5.06
N ALA A 66 4.52 2.98 4.82
CA ALA A 66 5.07 2.47 3.58
C ALA A 66 6.19 1.47 3.85
N GLU A 67 6.12 0.31 3.21
CA GLU A 67 7.09 -0.77 3.30
C GLU A 67 7.55 -1.14 1.89
N ILE A 68 8.85 -1.32 1.70
CA ILE A 68 9.41 -1.83 0.45
C ILE A 68 9.87 -3.27 0.64
N GLN A 69 9.40 -4.14 -0.24
CA GLN A 69 9.82 -5.52 -0.36
C GLN A 69 10.68 -5.66 -1.62
N GLN A 70 11.89 -6.16 -1.45
CA GLN A 70 12.86 -6.37 -2.52
C GLN A 70 13.13 -7.87 -2.72
N PRO A 71 13.21 -8.36 -3.96
CA PRO A 71 13.63 -9.74 -4.23
C PRO A 71 14.99 -10.03 -3.56
N GLY A 72 15.14 -11.23 -3.02
CA GLY A 72 16.31 -11.61 -2.23
C GLY A 72 16.15 -11.36 -0.72
N GLY A 73 14.98 -10.87 -0.28
CA GLY A 73 14.62 -10.83 1.14
C GLY A 73 15.20 -9.65 1.91
N LEU A 74 15.68 -8.58 1.23
CA LEU A 74 16.11 -7.39 1.93
C LEU A 74 14.88 -6.70 2.55
N ALA A 75 14.90 -6.56 3.88
CA ALA A 75 13.90 -5.85 4.63
C ALA A 75 14.32 -4.39 4.86
N TYR A 76 13.44 -3.46 4.52
CA TYR A 76 13.60 -2.04 4.83
C TYR A 76 12.80 -1.69 6.10
N PRO A 77 13.25 -0.71 6.90
CA PRO A 77 12.43 -0.19 7.98
C PRO A 77 11.15 0.44 7.40
N ILE A 78 10.04 0.28 8.13
CA ILE A 78 8.75 0.88 7.75
C ILE A 78 8.88 2.40 7.82
N SER A 79 8.52 3.06 6.72
CA SER A 79 8.41 4.52 6.67
C SER A 79 7.06 4.95 7.24
N MET A 80 7.06 5.99 8.08
CA MET A 80 5.86 6.58 8.65
C MET A 80 5.80 8.07 8.29
N THR A 81 4.81 8.45 7.49
CA THR A 81 4.54 9.84 7.12
C THR A 81 3.34 10.35 7.90
N ARG A 82 3.50 11.42 8.67
CA ARG A 82 2.43 11.99 9.50
C ARG A 82 1.42 12.75 8.66
N ILE A 83 0.14 12.41 8.80
CA ILE A 83 -0.96 13.12 8.15
C ILE A 83 -1.27 14.41 8.91
N LYS A 84 -1.32 15.53 8.18
CA LYS A 84 -1.69 16.84 8.74
C LYS A 84 -3.13 16.81 9.25
N PRO A 85 -3.47 17.56 10.33
CA PRO A 85 -4.80 17.53 10.95
C PRO A 85 -5.95 17.76 9.96
N GLU A 86 -5.78 18.67 9.02
CA GLU A 86 -6.78 19.02 7.99
C GLU A 86 -7.08 17.89 7.01
N ASN A 87 -6.18 16.91 6.87
CA ASN A 87 -6.30 15.77 5.95
C ASN A 87 -6.75 14.47 6.66
N ARG A 88 -7.08 14.51 7.95
CA ARG A 88 -7.38 13.29 8.73
C ARG A 88 -8.73 12.66 8.43
N LYS A 89 -9.65 13.40 7.86
CA LYS A 89 -10.97 12.90 7.45
C LYS A 89 -10.97 12.47 5.99
N GLU A 90 -10.34 13.28 5.15
CA GLU A 90 -10.19 13.04 3.72
C GLU A 90 -8.80 13.45 3.28
N LEU A 91 -8.12 12.58 2.57
CA LEU A 91 -6.77 12.78 2.07
C LEU A 91 -6.75 12.59 0.57
N SER A 92 -6.13 13.52 -0.14
CA SER A 92 -5.86 13.39 -1.58
C SER A 92 -4.55 14.07 -1.92
N GLY A 93 -3.62 13.33 -2.51
CA GLY A 93 -2.29 13.83 -2.85
C GLY A 93 -1.35 12.70 -3.21
N TYR A 94 -0.05 12.95 -3.09
CA TYR A 94 0.98 11.93 -3.31
C TYR A 94 1.99 11.89 -2.15
N ILE A 95 2.46 10.69 -1.85
CA ILE A 95 3.72 10.45 -1.17
C ILE A 95 4.81 10.21 -2.22
N TYR A 96 6.06 10.39 -1.88
CA TYR A 96 7.13 10.20 -2.85
C TYR A 96 8.32 9.43 -2.28
N LEU A 97 8.89 8.56 -3.12
CA LEU A 97 10.13 7.84 -2.86
C LEU A 97 11.23 8.44 -3.73
N ASN A 98 12.31 8.91 -3.10
CA ASN A 98 13.49 9.34 -3.81
C ASN A 98 14.39 8.13 -4.09
N THR A 99 14.70 7.89 -5.37
CA THR A 99 15.52 6.75 -5.79
C THR A 99 16.99 7.11 -6.06
N ILE A 100 17.45 8.29 -5.64
CA ILE A 100 18.83 8.74 -5.88
C ILE A 100 19.89 7.83 -5.26
N THR A 101 19.53 7.05 -4.24
CA THR A 101 20.41 6.08 -3.60
C THR A 101 20.36 4.70 -4.24
N ALA A 102 19.48 4.49 -5.22
CA ALA A 102 19.42 3.24 -5.95
C ALA A 102 20.60 3.12 -6.92
N GLU A 103 21.16 1.94 -7.01
CA GLU A 103 22.30 1.65 -7.86
C GLU A 103 21.88 0.90 -9.13
N LYS A 104 22.73 0.92 -10.13
CA LYS A 104 22.51 0.25 -11.43
C LYS A 104 22.23 -1.25 -11.28
N SER A 105 22.76 -1.90 -10.24
CA SER A 105 22.49 -3.29 -9.88
C SER A 105 21.04 -3.56 -9.51
N MET A 106 20.25 -2.52 -9.23
CA MET A 106 18.82 -2.61 -8.94
C MET A 106 17.94 -2.46 -10.20
N GLU A 107 18.52 -2.19 -11.36
CA GLU A 107 17.77 -2.16 -12.61
C GLU A 107 17.12 -3.51 -12.88
N PHE A 108 15.91 -3.46 -13.44
CA PHE A 108 15.08 -4.64 -13.74
C PHE A 108 14.64 -5.47 -12.54
N LEU A 109 15.03 -5.12 -11.32
CA LEU A 109 14.41 -5.71 -10.13
C LEU A 109 12.99 -5.17 -9.97
N THR A 110 12.04 -6.06 -9.72
CA THR A 110 10.68 -5.64 -9.36
C THR A 110 10.59 -5.45 -7.86
N LEU A 111 10.62 -4.19 -7.43
CA LEU A 111 10.34 -3.81 -6.05
C LEU A 111 8.82 -3.80 -5.84
N LYS A 112 8.37 -4.03 -4.61
CA LYS A 112 6.98 -3.92 -4.22
C LYS A 112 6.88 -2.91 -3.07
N LEU A 113 6.15 -1.80 -3.30
CA LEU A 113 5.77 -0.88 -2.24
C LEU A 113 4.38 -1.26 -1.73
N VAL A 114 4.26 -1.45 -0.43
CA VAL A 114 3.01 -1.67 0.28
C VAL A 114 2.69 -0.44 1.10
N VAL A 115 1.52 0.17 0.87
CA VAL A 115 1.10 1.40 1.56
C VAL A 115 -0.22 1.16 2.27
N TYR A 116 -0.33 1.60 3.50
CA TYR A 116 -1.57 1.59 4.26
C TYR A 116 -1.68 2.83 5.15
N VAL A 117 -2.91 3.19 5.50
CA VAL A 117 -3.21 4.33 6.36
C VAL A 117 -3.67 3.82 7.72
N GLY A 118 -3.16 4.40 8.79
CA GLY A 118 -3.54 4.05 10.16
C GLY A 118 -4.03 5.25 10.97
N ASP A 119 -4.92 5.01 11.92
CA ASP A 119 -5.49 6.02 12.82
C ASP A 119 -4.64 6.27 14.08
N GLY A 120 -3.57 5.51 14.27
CA GLY A 120 -2.66 5.64 15.42
C GLY A 120 -3.17 4.99 16.71
N VAL A 121 -4.33 4.31 16.69
CA VAL A 121 -4.83 3.47 17.79
C VAL A 121 -4.95 2.00 17.39
N GLY A 122 -4.42 1.64 16.24
CA GLY A 122 -4.30 0.26 15.79
C GLY A 122 -5.24 -0.16 14.67
N ASN A 123 -6.08 0.73 14.14
CA ASN A 123 -6.87 0.42 12.95
C ASN A 123 -6.12 0.85 11.69
N PHE A 124 -6.08 -0.02 10.70
CA PHE A 124 -5.39 0.18 9.44
C PHE A 124 -6.34 -0.05 8.27
N SER A 125 -6.08 0.65 7.16
CA SER A 125 -6.73 0.37 5.90
C SER A 125 -6.26 -0.96 5.32
N GLU A 126 -7.01 -1.51 4.37
CA GLU A 126 -6.45 -2.49 3.43
C GLU A 126 -5.23 -1.89 2.72
N PRO A 127 -4.19 -2.69 2.44
CA PRO A 127 -2.99 -2.22 1.79
C PRO A 127 -3.19 -1.93 0.31
N ALA A 128 -2.66 -0.82 -0.18
CA ALA A 128 -2.44 -0.57 -1.59
C ALA A 128 -1.03 -1.05 -1.98
N ILE A 129 -0.92 -1.84 -3.06
CA ILE A 129 0.34 -2.48 -3.48
C ILE A 129 0.74 -1.94 -4.85
N PHE A 130 1.99 -1.47 -4.96
CA PHE A 130 2.55 -0.86 -6.16
C PHE A 130 3.84 -1.58 -6.57
N PRO A 131 3.87 -2.26 -7.73
CA PRO A 131 5.12 -2.73 -8.30
C PRO A 131 5.92 -1.56 -8.87
N LEU A 132 7.24 -1.60 -8.72
CA LEU A 132 8.17 -0.64 -9.28
C LEU A 132 9.35 -1.35 -9.92
N VAL A 133 9.65 -1.00 -11.17
CA VAL A 133 10.89 -1.37 -11.87
C VAL A 133 11.70 -0.10 -12.13
N LEU A 134 12.98 -0.13 -11.82
CA LEU A 134 13.92 0.92 -12.17
C LEU A 134 14.54 0.59 -13.52
N SER A 135 14.50 1.55 -14.48
CA SER A 135 15.05 1.34 -15.83
C SER A 135 15.46 2.67 -16.45
N GLU A 136 16.64 2.74 -17.08
CA GLU A 136 17.19 3.96 -17.69
C GLU A 136 16.25 4.62 -18.72
N GLY A 137 15.52 3.82 -19.50
CA GLY A 137 14.59 4.29 -20.53
C GLY A 137 13.17 4.59 -20.04
N ALA A 138 12.87 4.37 -18.76
CA ALA A 138 11.51 4.53 -18.26
C ALA A 138 11.11 6.01 -18.14
N VAL A 139 9.84 6.28 -18.45
CA VAL A 139 9.19 7.57 -18.21
C VAL A 139 8.05 7.34 -17.22
N GLN A 140 8.02 8.15 -16.17
CA GLN A 140 6.96 8.06 -15.15
C GLN A 140 5.60 8.42 -15.76
N SER A 141 4.65 7.50 -15.66
CA SER A 141 3.27 7.73 -16.13
C SER A 141 2.58 8.77 -15.24
N SER A 142 1.76 9.63 -15.87
CA SER A 142 0.93 10.59 -15.14
C SER A 142 -0.32 9.91 -14.57
N PRO A 143 -0.82 10.38 -13.42
CA PRO A 143 -2.09 9.90 -12.87
C PRO A 143 -3.27 10.30 -13.76
N PRO A 144 -4.41 9.62 -13.68
CA PRO A 144 -5.63 10.04 -14.37
C PRO A 144 -6.00 11.48 -14.04
N ALA A 145 -6.30 12.28 -15.08
CA ALA A 145 -6.61 13.69 -14.92
C ALA A 145 -7.83 13.92 -14.00
N GLY A 146 -7.73 14.91 -13.11
CA GLY A 146 -8.81 15.30 -12.21
C GLY A 146 -9.11 14.32 -11.06
N VAL A 147 -8.41 13.19 -10.99
CA VAL A 147 -8.64 12.19 -9.94
C VAL A 147 -7.93 12.55 -8.65
N PHE A 148 -6.67 12.93 -8.71
CA PHE A 148 -5.86 13.23 -7.53
C PHE A 148 -5.51 14.71 -7.45
N LYS A 149 -5.31 15.21 -6.23
CA LYS A 149 -4.73 16.54 -6.00
C LYS A 149 -3.19 16.44 -6.07
N GLU A 150 -2.53 17.51 -6.54
CA GLU A 150 -1.07 17.64 -6.51
C GLU A 150 -0.55 18.11 -5.14
N ASN A 151 -1.12 17.58 -4.07
CA ASN A 151 -0.69 17.88 -2.70
C ASN A 151 0.43 16.93 -2.31
N ASP A 152 1.53 17.49 -1.86
CA ASP A 152 2.62 16.74 -1.22
C ASP A 152 2.20 16.31 0.20
N LEU A 153 2.06 15.00 0.39
CA LEU A 153 1.71 14.38 1.68
C LEU A 153 2.95 14.04 2.49
N GLY A 154 4.12 13.97 1.85
CA GLY A 154 5.40 13.74 2.47
C GLY A 154 6.22 12.60 1.85
N PRO A 155 7.50 12.47 2.29
CA PRO A 155 8.40 11.47 1.76
C PRO A 155 8.15 10.06 2.33
N VAL A 156 8.46 9.05 1.52
CA VAL A 156 8.75 7.70 1.97
C VAL A 156 10.22 7.67 2.40
N MET A 157 10.47 7.56 3.70
CA MET A 157 11.80 7.66 4.34
C MET A 157 12.60 6.35 4.23
N ILE A 158 12.71 5.83 3.01
CA ILE A 158 13.45 4.59 2.72
C ILE A 158 14.57 4.92 1.73
N ARG A 159 15.77 4.42 2.02
CA ARG A 159 16.91 4.47 1.11
C ARG A 159 17.07 3.11 0.47
N LEU A 160 16.90 3.06 -0.85
CA LEU A 160 17.11 1.83 -1.61
C LEU A 160 18.59 1.44 -1.60
N LYS A 161 18.85 0.14 -1.42
CA LYS A 161 20.19 -0.46 -1.43
C LYS A 161 20.18 -1.75 -2.23
N PRO A 162 21.25 -2.10 -2.96
CA PRO A 162 21.35 -3.41 -3.60
C PRO A 162 21.39 -4.53 -2.56
N VAL A 163 20.91 -5.73 -2.98
CA VAL A 163 21.07 -6.94 -2.17
C VAL A 163 22.56 -7.28 -2.10
N GLY A 164 23.09 -7.42 -0.90
CA GLY A 164 24.52 -7.72 -0.68
C GLY A 164 25.31 -6.59 -0.03
N ASP A 165 24.76 -5.38 0.02
CA ASP A 165 25.40 -4.24 0.69
C ASP A 165 25.10 -4.18 2.22
N GLY A 166 24.71 -5.30 2.77
CA GLY A 166 24.68 -5.52 4.22
C GLY A 166 26.10 -5.60 4.74
N GLY A 167 26.66 -4.46 5.11
CA GLY A 167 27.98 -4.34 5.68
C GLY A 167 28.26 -5.37 6.76
N SER A 168 28.91 -6.46 6.38
CA SER A 168 29.66 -7.31 7.25
C SER A 168 30.86 -6.51 7.74
N THR A 169 30.66 -5.64 8.69
CA THR A 169 31.74 -5.18 9.58
C THR A 169 32.03 -6.35 10.51
N ILE A 170 32.77 -7.36 10.00
CA ILE A 170 33.52 -8.24 10.87
C ILE A 170 34.66 -7.37 11.40
N PRO A 171 34.71 -7.08 12.71
CA PRO A 171 35.88 -6.43 13.27
C PRO A 171 37.06 -7.38 13.05
N SER A 172 38.06 -6.94 12.27
CA SER A 172 39.32 -7.63 12.16
C SER A 172 39.91 -7.72 13.55
N THR A 173 39.82 -8.88 14.17
CA THR A 173 40.59 -9.21 15.37
C THR A 173 42.06 -9.21 14.96
N GLY A 174 42.71 -8.07 15.13
CA GLY A 174 44.14 -7.97 15.00
C GLY A 174 44.80 -8.84 16.09
N THR A 175 45.36 -9.97 15.68
CA THR A 175 46.27 -10.76 16.44
C THR A 175 47.59 -9.98 16.54
N ARG A 176 47.95 -9.56 17.76
CA ARG A 176 49.31 -9.27 18.13
C ARG A 176 49.96 -10.51 18.69
#